data_533851afdcc5e514579c7e146acd9e0f
#
_entry.id   533851afdcc5e514579c7e146acd9e0f
#
_cell.length_a   1.000
_cell.length_b   1.000
_cell.length_c   1.000
_cell.angle_alpha   90.00
_cell.angle_beta   90.00
_cell.angle_gamma   90.00
#
_symmetry.space_group_name_H-M   'P 1'
#
loop_
_entity.id
_entity.type
_entity.pdbx_description
1 polymer ?
#
loop_
_entity_poly.entity_id
_entity_poly.type
_entity_poly.pdbx_seq_one_letter_code
_entity_poly.pdbx_strand_id
1 'polypeptide(L)'
;VITIILNGNSNISNGVLQGIGKPNIPMINAAIALVVDVIAMAILLFATDLGVYAIVVAMIIYAVVMCLLNERAMKQYMQYKNPWRSAYLNPLLASVPMAVVAGFSYYGIYKLIHSNFISLGIAVVLGMVAYFIVYLAVSKPSDEQFAMMPGGAYLKKIAGKLPF
;
A
#
# COMPACT_ATOMS: atom_id res chain seq x y z
N VAL A 1 5.31 -9.12 -4.49
CA VAL A 1 4.27 -8.61 -3.55
C VAL A 1 4.90 -7.79 -2.44
N ILE A 2 5.93 -8.26 -1.72
CA ILE A 2 6.58 -7.54 -0.61
C ILE A 2 7.08 -6.16 -1.06
N THR A 3 7.76 -6.07 -2.20
CA THR A 3 8.26 -4.82 -2.78
C THR A 3 7.16 -3.79 -3.04
N ILE A 4 5.97 -4.23 -3.46
CA ILE A 4 4.83 -3.34 -3.72
C ILE A 4 4.37 -2.67 -2.42
N ILE A 5 4.28 -3.44 -1.33
CA ILE A 5 3.88 -2.94 -0.02
C ILE A 5 4.90 -1.94 0.53
N LEU A 6 6.19 -2.28 0.45
CA LEU A 6 7.27 -1.42 0.91
C LEU A 6 7.37 -0.12 0.10
N ASN A 7 7.28 -0.20 -1.23
CA ASN A 7 7.28 0.97 -2.10
C ASN A 7 6.03 1.84 -1.90
N GLY A 8 4.85 1.23 -1.71
CA GLY A 8 3.63 1.95 -1.39
C GLY A 8 3.77 2.76 -0.09
N ASN A 9 4.30 2.16 0.96
CA ASN A 9 4.56 2.84 2.23
C ASN A 9 5.60 3.97 2.08
N SER A 10 6.67 3.73 1.32
CA SER A 10 7.69 4.74 1.05
C SER A 10 7.13 5.93 0.26
N ASN A 11 6.26 5.70 -0.72
CA ASN A 11 5.63 6.76 -1.50
C ASN A 11 4.71 7.64 -0.65
N ILE A 12 3.92 7.04 0.25
CA ILE A 12 3.09 7.78 1.21
C ILE A 12 3.99 8.62 2.13
N SER A 13 5.03 8.04 2.69
CA SER A 13 5.98 8.74 3.56
C SER A 13 6.68 9.90 2.84
N ASN A 14 7.06 9.72 1.57
CA ASN A 14 7.63 10.77 0.74
C ASN A 14 6.65 11.93 0.56
N GLY A 15 5.38 11.64 0.23
CA GLY A 15 4.34 12.65 0.08
C GLY A 15 4.12 13.45 1.37
N VAL A 16 4.09 12.77 2.51
CA VAL A 16 3.93 13.43 3.82
C VAL A 16 5.14 14.33 4.15
N LEU A 17 6.38 13.84 3.96
CA LEU A 17 7.60 14.62 4.21
C LEU A 17 7.69 15.85 3.30
N GLN A 18 7.25 15.73 2.04
CA GLN A 18 7.14 16.87 1.12
C GLN A 18 6.06 17.86 1.59
N GLY A 19 4.92 17.36 2.04
CA GLY A 19 3.80 18.18 2.53
C GLY A 19 4.15 19.03 3.76
N ILE A 20 5.06 18.57 4.62
CA ILE A 20 5.56 19.35 5.77
C ILE A 20 6.73 20.27 5.43
N GLY A 21 6.99 20.47 4.13
CA GLY A 21 8.05 21.40 3.66
C GLY A 21 9.48 20.85 3.78
N LYS A 22 9.63 19.52 3.82
CA LYS A 22 10.95 18.86 3.89
C LYS A 22 11.24 17.95 2.67
N PRO A 23 11.16 18.49 1.43
CA PRO A 23 11.33 17.68 0.21
C PRO A 23 12.74 17.09 0.06
N ASN A 24 13.75 17.71 0.68
CA ASN A 24 15.13 17.25 0.60
C ASN A 24 15.35 15.91 1.31
N ILE A 25 14.54 15.59 2.31
CA ILE A 25 14.73 14.36 3.10
C ILE A 25 14.44 13.10 2.27
N PRO A 26 13.29 12.98 1.58
CA PRO A 26 13.05 11.86 0.69
C PRO A 26 14.09 11.72 -0.42
N MET A 27 14.58 12.85 -0.94
CA MET A 27 15.60 12.86 -1.98
C MET A 27 16.93 12.27 -1.47
N ILE A 28 17.37 12.67 -0.28
CA ILE A 28 18.60 12.14 0.35
C ILE A 28 18.41 10.67 0.68
N ASN A 29 17.27 10.28 1.23
CA ASN A 29 16.97 8.89 1.55
C ASN A 29 16.99 8.00 0.28
N ALA A 30 16.43 8.50 -0.82
CA ALA A 30 16.46 7.81 -2.11
C ALA A 30 17.89 7.67 -2.66
N ALA A 31 18.72 8.71 -2.54
CA ALA A 31 20.11 8.64 -2.94
C ALA A 31 20.91 7.60 -2.12
N ILE A 32 20.71 7.57 -0.81
CA ILE A 32 21.35 6.57 0.07
C ILE A 32 20.87 5.15 -0.31
N ALA A 33 19.55 4.96 -0.48
CA ALA A 33 19.00 3.67 -0.85
C ALA A 33 19.51 3.20 -2.21
N LEU A 34 19.68 4.11 -3.18
CA LEU A 34 20.24 3.80 -4.50
C LEU A 34 21.70 3.35 -4.40
N VAL A 35 22.53 4.03 -3.60
CA VAL A 35 23.93 3.62 -3.40
C VAL A 35 24.00 2.23 -2.80
N VAL A 36 23.19 1.94 -1.79
CA VAL A 36 23.11 0.60 -1.17
C VAL A 36 22.66 -0.45 -2.19
N ASP A 37 21.69 -0.12 -3.02
CA ASP A 37 21.16 -1.01 -4.08
C ASP A 37 22.25 -1.37 -5.10
N VAL A 38 22.99 -0.37 -5.59
CA VAL A 38 24.08 -0.58 -6.56
C VAL A 38 25.19 -1.45 -5.96
N ILE A 39 25.57 -1.21 -4.70
CA ILE A 39 26.57 -2.03 -4.01
C ILE A 39 26.06 -3.45 -3.82
N ALA A 40 24.81 -3.61 -3.36
CA ALA A 40 24.21 -4.93 -3.17
C ALA A 40 24.09 -5.68 -4.50
N MET A 41 23.67 -5.02 -5.57
CA MET A 41 23.59 -5.60 -6.91
C MET A 41 24.95 -6.06 -7.40
N ALA A 42 26.00 -5.22 -7.24
CA ALA A 42 27.36 -5.59 -7.63
C ALA A 42 27.84 -6.83 -6.86
N ILE A 43 27.66 -6.86 -5.54
CA ILE A 43 28.03 -8.02 -4.72
C ILE A 43 27.29 -9.28 -5.17
N LEU A 44 25.97 -9.19 -5.38
CA LEU A 44 25.15 -10.33 -5.78
C LEU A 44 25.53 -10.86 -7.16
N LEU A 45 25.85 -9.99 -8.11
CA LEU A 45 26.24 -10.40 -9.46
C LEU A 45 27.64 -11.02 -9.51
N PHE A 46 28.60 -10.51 -8.71
CA PHE A 46 29.99 -11.00 -8.75
C PHE A 46 30.28 -12.12 -7.75
N ALA A 47 29.55 -12.15 -6.63
CA ALA A 47 29.81 -13.14 -5.57
C ALA A 47 28.82 -14.32 -5.58
N THR A 48 27.78 -14.29 -6.41
CA THR A 48 26.77 -15.37 -6.46
C THR A 48 26.37 -15.69 -7.89
N ASP A 49 26.00 -16.95 -8.15
CA ASP A 49 25.52 -17.41 -9.46
C ASP A 49 24.00 -17.19 -9.63
N LEU A 50 23.42 -16.19 -8.95
CA LEU A 50 21.98 -15.91 -8.97
C LEU A 50 21.46 -15.37 -10.31
N GLY A 51 22.33 -14.87 -11.19
CA GLY A 51 21.92 -14.32 -12.48
C GLY A 51 20.83 -13.25 -12.36
N VAL A 52 19.71 -13.44 -13.06
CA VAL A 52 18.58 -12.48 -13.06
C VAL A 52 17.94 -12.31 -11.67
N TYR A 53 18.01 -13.32 -10.81
CA TYR A 53 17.45 -13.21 -9.45
C TYR A 53 18.20 -12.21 -8.57
N ALA A 54 19.47 -11.91 -8.87
CA ALA A 54 20.25 -10.89 -8.17
C ALA A 54 19.56 -9.51 -8.24
N ILE A 55 18.99 -9.18 -9.40
CA ILE A 55 18.24 -7.92 -9.60
C ILE A 55 17.01 -7.87 -8.69
N VAL A 56 16.26 -8.97 -8.59
CA VAL A 56 15.06 -9.05 -7.75
C VAL A 56 15.42 -8.87 -6.28
N VAL A 57 16.51 -9.48 -5.83
CA VAL A 57 16.98 -9.34 -4.44
C VAL A 57 17.46 -7.93 -4.17
N ALA A 58 18.20 -7.30 -5.08
CA ALA A 58 18.62 -5.91 -4.96
C ALA A 58 17.43 -4.96 -4.86
N MET A 59 16.41 -5.10 -5.70
CA MET A 59 15.17 -4.32 -5.61
C MET A 59 14.46 -4.46 -4.25
N ILE A 60 14.49 -5.64 -3.63
CA ILE A 60 13.94 -5.84 -2.28
C ILE A 60 14.78 -5.08 -1.27
N ILE A 61 16.12 -5.16 -1.35
CA ILE A 61 17.02 -4.43 -0.46
C ILE A 61 16.79 -2.92 -0.57
N TYR A 62 16.70 -2.39 -1.80
CA TYR A 62 16.35 -0.97 -2.03
C TYR A 62 15.05 -0.58 -1.33
N ALA A 63 13.98 -1.35 -1.54
CA ALA A 63 12.68 -1.06 -0.97
C ALA A 63 12.69 -1.10 0.58
N VAL A 64 13.42 -2.03 1.16
CA VAL A 64 13.59 -2.14 2.63
C VAL A 64 14.35 -0.93 3.16
N VAL A 65 15.51 -0.60 2.58
CA VAL A 65 16.35 0.54 3.01
C VAL A 65 15.56 1.84 2.90
N MET A 66 14.88 2.07 1.77
CA MET A 66 14.07 3.26 1.56
C MET A 66 12.93 3.37 2.60
N CYS A 67 12.25 2.26 2.88
CA CYS A 67 11.18 2.21 3.88
C CYS A 67 11.71 2.55 5.28
N LEU A 68 12.84 1.98 5.68
CA LEU A 68 13.45 2.22 7.00
C LEU A 68 13.92 3.67 7.17
N LEU A 69 14.55 4.25 6.14
CA LEU A 69 15.02 5.63 6.19
C LEU A 69 13.84 6.61 6.27
N ASN A 70 12.79 6.36 5.49
CA ASN A 70 11.59 7.19 5.51
C ASN A 70 10.83 7.06 6.84
N GLU A 71 10.70 5.85 7.40
CA GLU A 71 10.08 5.65 8.71
C GLU A 71 10.87 6.38 9.82
N ARG A 72 12.21 6.32 9.77
CA ARG A 72 13.06 7.07 10.71
C ARG A 72 12.85 8.58 10.58
N ALA A 73 12.79 9.09 9.36
CA ALA A 73 12.53 10.51 9.10
C ALA A 73 11.13 10.91 9.60
N MET A 74 10.11 10.11 9.34
CA MET A 74 8.74 10.35 9.83
C MET A 74 8.70 10.43 11.36
N LYS A 75 9.35 9.49 12.06
CA LYS A 75 9.43 9.51 13.53
C LYS A 75 10.12 10.77 14.05
N GLN A 76 11.19 11.21 13.38
CA GLN A 76 11.99 12.37 13.81
C GLN A 76 11.25 13.69 13.61
N TYR A 77 10.53 13.87 12.49
CA TYR A 77 9.93 15.16 12.14
C TYR A 77 8.47 15.32 12.56
N MET A 78 7.74 14.21 12.69
CA MET A 78 6.32 14.25 13.04
C MET A 78 5.99 13.67 14.41
N GLN A 79 6.98 13.14 15.16
CA GLN A 79 6.75 12.38 16.41
C GLN A 79 5.69 11.27 16.21
N TYR A 80 5.59 10.75 15.00
CA TYR A 80 4.58 9.82 14.57
C TYR A 80 4.78 8.46 15.27
N LYS A 81 3.80 8.09 16.09
CA LYS A 81 3.69 6.72 16.58
C LYS A 81 2.94 5.92 15.52
N ASN A 82 3.68 5.10 14.77
CA ASN A 82 3.07 4.26 13.74
C ASN A 82 2.08 3.27 14.40
N PRO A 83 0.77 3.42 14.23
CA PRO A 83 -0.19 2.45 14.71
C PRO A 83 -0.18 1.25 13.77
N TRP A 84 0.76 0.34 13.99
CA TRP A 84 0.99 -0.85 13.16
C TRP A 84 -0.29 -1.60 12.82
N ARG A 85 -1.17 -1.70 13.80
CA ARG A 85 -2.45 -2.38 13.67
C ARG A 85 -3.39 -1.65 12.70
N SER A 86 -3.48 -0.33 12.80
CA SER A 86 -4.36 0.47 11.96
C SER A 86 -3.80 0.66 10.55
N ALA A 87 -2.47 0.79 10.42
CA ALA A 87 -1.81 1.06 9.16
C ALA A 87 -1.64 -0.19 8.27
N TYR A 88 -1.45 -1.37 8.87
CA TYR A 88 -1.14 -2.58 8.11
C TYR A 88 -2.15 -3.71 8.31
N LEU A 89 -2.57 -3.97 9.55
CA LEU A 89 -3.44 -5.12 9.85
C LEU A 89 -4.86 -4.91 9.31
N ASN A 90 -5.45 -3.72 9.52
CA ASN A 90 -6.80 -3.45 9.06
C ASN A 90 -6.95 -3.50 7.53
N PRO A 91 -6.05 -2.85 6.72
CA PRO A 91 -6.07 -2.99 5.27
C PRO A 91 -5.85 -4.43 4.80
N LEU A 92 -4.96 -5.17 5.47
CA LEU A 92 -4.70 -6.57 5.14
C LEU A 92 -5.94 -7.44 5.36
N LEU A 93 -6.62 -7.28 6.50
CA LEU A 93 -7.86 -7.99 6.78
C LEU A 93 -8.98 -7.64 5.79
N ALA A 94 -9.05 -6.38 5.34
CA ALA A 94 -10.02 -5.94 4.33
C ALA A 94 -9.69 -6.46 2.92
N SER A 95 -8.42 -6.73 2.61
CA SER A 95 -8.01 -7.23 1.30
C SER A 95 -8.43 -8.68 1.04
N VAL A 96 -8.58 -9.50 2.08
CA VAL A 96 -8.98 -10.92 1.93
C VAL A 96 -10.41 -11.05 1.38
N PRO A 97 -11.45 -10.45 2.00
CA PRO A 97 -12.79 -10.44 1.41
C PRO A 97 -12.86 -9.78 0.04
N MET A 98 -12.08 -8.72 -0.19
CA MET A 98 -11.96 -8.10 -1.51
C MET A 98 -11.53 -9.11 -2.58
N ALA A 99 -10.48 -9.88 -2.32
CA ALA A 99 -9.96 -10.88 -3.25
C ALA A 99 -11.00 -11.98 -3.54
N VAL A 100 -11.72 -12.43 -2.51
CA VAL A 100 -12.77 -13.42 -2.63
C VAL A 100 -13.92 -12.89 -3.49
N VAL A 101 -14.44 -11.70 -3.19
CA VAL A 101 -15.54 -11.08 -3.94
C VAL A 101 -15.13 -10.81 -5.39
N ALA A 102 -13.94 -10.27 -5.63
CA ALA A 102 -13.44 -10.01 -6.99
C ALA A 102 -13.29 -11.31 -7.79
N GLY A 103 -12.75 -12.38 -7.19
CA GLY A 103 -12.59 -13.67 -7.85
C GLY A 103 -13.93 -14.31 -8.21
N PHE A 104 -14.86 -14.40 -7.28
CA PHE A 104 -16.19 -14.97 -7.55
C PHE A 104 -16.99 -14.14 -8.57
N SER A 105 -16.93 -12.81 -8.46
CA SER A 105 -17.59 -11.92 -9.41
C SER A 105 -17.03 -12.08 -10.81
N TYR A 106 -15.69 -12.15 -10.94
CA TYR A 106 -15.06 -12.37 -12.24
C TYR A 106 -15.52 -13.68 -12.88
N TYR A 107 -15.45 -14.80 -12.15
CA TYR A 107 -15.87 -16.11 -12.68
C TYR A 107 -17.35 -16.13 -13.04
N GLY A 108 -18.23 -15.58 -12.21
CA GLY A 108 -19.67 -15.54 -12.46
C GLY A 108 -20.01 -14.73 -13.70
N ILE A 109 -19.44 -13.52 -13.82
CA ILE A 109 -19.72 -12.61 -14.93
C ILE A 109 -19.07 -13.12 -16.23
N TYR A 110 -17.87 -13.67 -16.16
CA TYR A 110 -17.20 -14.24 -17.32
C TYR A 110 -18.00 -15.40 -17.93
N LYS A 111 -18.62 -16.24 -17.10
CA LYS A 111 -19.48 -17.34 -17.55
C LYS A 111 -20.75 -16.86 -18.26
N LEU A 112 -21.22 -15.63 -17.93
CA LEU A 112 -22.42 -15.04 -18.53
C LEU A 112 -22.11 -14.25 -19.82
N ILE A 113 -21.07 -13.42 -19.79
CA ILE A 113 -20.82 -12.42 -20.84
C ILE A 113 -19.71 -12.89 -21.81
N HIS A 114 -18.85 -13.84 -21.43
CA HIS A 114 -17.70 -14.34 -22.20
C HIS A 114 -16.71 -13.24 -22.63
N SER A 115 -16.78 -12.04 -22.03
CA SER A 115 -15.88 -10.92 -22.28
C SER A 115 -14.96 -10.70 -21.09
N ASN A 116 -13.66 -10.88 -21.30
CA ASN A 116 -12.65 -10.72 -20.25
C ASN A 116 -12.59 -9.27 -19.73
N PHE A 117 -12.68 -8.30 -20.63
CA PHE A 117 -12.57 -6.87 -20.27
C PHE A 117 -13.74 -6.42 -19.39
N ILE A 118 -14.96 -6.77 -19.75
CA ILE A 118 -16.17 -6.39 -18.99
C ILE A 118 -16.19 -7.11 -17.63
N SER A 119 -15.90 -8.41 -17.62
CA SER A 119 -15.88 -9.22 -16.40
C SER A 119 -14.83 -8.72 -15.40
N LEU A 120 -13.64 -8.36 -15.88
CA LEU A 120 -12.58 -7.79 -15.05
C LEU A 120 -12.98 -6.42 -14.51
N GLY A 121 -13.55 -5.53 -15.35
CA GLY A 121 -13.98 -4.20 -14.92
C GLY A 121 -15.01 -4.25 -13.79
N ILE A 122 -16.05 -5.08 -13.95
CA ILE A 122 -17.09 -5.23 -12.94
C ILE A 122 -16.54 -5.90 -11.66
N ALA A 123 -15.69 -6.92 -11.80
CA ALA A 123 -15.08 -7.59 -10.66
C ALA A 123 -14.20 -6.64 -9.81
N VAL A 124 -13.45 -5.75 -10.47
CA VAL A 124 -12.64 -4.73 -9.78
C VAL A 124 -13.53 -3.76 -9.02
N VAL A 125 -14.61 -3.25 -9.63
CA VAL A 125 -15.55 -2.34 -8.96
C VAL A 125 -16.20 -3.00 -7.74
N LEU A 126 -16.69 -4.23 -7.88
CA LEU A 126 -17.30 -4.97 -6.77
C LEU A 126 -16.27 -5.28 -5.66
N GLY A 127 -15.04 -5.63 -6.04
CA GLY A 127 -13.94 -5.80 -5.09
C GLY A 127 -13.62 -4.53 -4.31
N MET A 128 -13.56 -3.37 -4.98
CA MET A 128 -13.36 -2.08 -4.31
C MET A 128 -14.47 -1.78 -3.30
N VAL A 129 -15.72 -1.97 -3.68
CA VAL A 129 -16.87 -1.76 -2.78
C VAL A 129 -16.77 -2.68 -1.56
N ALA A 130 -16.49 -3.96 -1.78
CA ALA A 130 -16.30 -4.93 -0.69
C ALA A 130 -15.14 -4.53 0.25
N TYR A 131 -14.00 -4.08 -0.32
CA TYR A 131 -12.88 -3.57 0.46
C TYR A 131 -13.28 -2.42 1.36
N PHE A 132 -13.96 -1.39 0.81
CA PHE A 132 -14.36 -0.22 1.57
C PHE A 132 -15.34 -0.58 2.69
N ILE A 133 -16.30 -1.45 2.45
CA ILE A 133 -17.26 -1.88 3.47
C ILE A 133 -16.54 -2.57 4.63
N VAL A 134 -15.68 -3.54 4.32
CA VAL A 134 -14.95 -4.30 5.35
C VAL A 134 -13.93 -3.41 6.06
N TYR A 135 -13.25 -2.53 5.34
CA TYR A 135 -12.30 -1.59 5.94
C TYR A 135 -12.99 -0.65 6.94
N LEU A 136 -14.15 -0.09 6.60
CA LEU A 136 -14.92 0.76 7.51
C LEU A 136 -15.40 -0.02 8.74
N ALA A 137 -15.82 -1.27 8.56
CA ALA A 137 -16.27 -2.13 9.66
C ALA A 137 -15.13 -2.47 10.64
N VAL A 138 -13.92 -2.77 10.12
CA VAL A 138 -12.77 -3.16 10.93
C VAL A 138 -12.05 -1.95 11.54
N SER A 139 -11.88 -0.89 10.77
CA SER A 139 -11.11 0.29 11.18
C SER A 139 -11.87 1.20 12.15
N LYS A 140 -13.23 1.21 12.09
CA LYS A 140 -14.10 2.10 12.88
C LYS A 140 -13.51 3.52 12.98
N PRO A 141 -13.33 4.22 11.85
CA PRO A 141 -12.65 5.51 11.83
C PRO A 141 -13.42 6.55 12.65
N SER A 142 -12.67 7.41 13.35
CA SER A 142 -13.26 8.52 14.12
C SER A 142 -13.85 9.59 13.20
N ASP A 143 -14.75 10.42 13.75
CA ASP A 143 -15.36 11.51 13.01
C ASP A 143 -14.35 12.48 12.38
N GLU A 144 -13.22 12.69 13.06
CA GLU A 144 -12.11 13.50 12.55
C GLU A 144 -11.43 12.86 11.34
N GLN A 145 -11.28 11.52 11.34
CA GLN A 145 -10.72 10.78 10.22
C GLN A 145 -11.64 10.82 9.00
N PHE A 146 -12.96 10.75 9.20
CA PHE A 146 -13.93 10.95 8.12
C PHE A 146 -13.84 12.35 7.50
N ALA A 147 -13.64 13.39 8.32
CA ALA A 147 -13.51 14.77 7.82
C ALA A 147 -12.26 14.98 6.94
N MET A 148 -11.19 14.21 7.17
CA MET A 148 -9.95 14.26 6.38
C MET A 148 -10.01 13.44 5.08
N MET A 149 -11.00 12.55 4.93
CA MET A 149 -11.13 11.72 3.73
C MET A 149 -11.86 12.46 2.61
N PRO A 150 -11.40 12.39 1.35
CA PRO A 150 -12.16 12.90 0.22
C PRO A 150 -13.51 12.18 0.13
N GLY A 151 -14.63 12.94 0.22
CA GLY A 151 -15.97 12.37 0.27
C GLY A 151 -16.39 11.80 1.63
N GLY A 152 -15.69 12.13 2.71
CA GLY A 152 -15.91 11.61 4.06
C GLY A 152 -17.34 11.81 4.58
N ALA A 153 -18.03 12.89 4.19
CA ALA A 153 -19.43 13.13 4.52
C ALA A 153 -20.37 12.04 3.97
N TYR A 154 -20.12 11.56 2.74
CA TYR A 154 -20.87 10.46 2.14
C TYR A 154 -20.52 9.13 2.80
N LEU A 155 -19.23 8.90 3.08
CA LEU A 155 -18.75 7.69 3.74
C LEU A 155 -19.31 7.57 5.17
N LYS A 156 -19.39 8.67 5.93
CA LYS A 156 -20.02 8.71 7.24
C LYS A 156 -21.51 8.35 7.18
N LYS A 157 -22.21 8.84 6.17
CA LYS A 157 -23.64 8.53 5.96
C LYS A 157 -23.87 7.04 5.62
N ILE A 158 -22.94 6.43 4.89
CA ILE A 158 -22.97 5.01 4.55
C ILE A 158 -22.60 4.18 5.78
N ALA A 159 -21.53 4.54 6.50
CA ALA A 159 -21.11 3.87 7.73
C ALA A 159 -22.19 3.89 8.81
N GLY A 160 -22.92 5.00 8.97
CA GLY A 160 -24.05 5.12 9.92
C GLY A 160 -25.31 4.31 9.55
N LYS A 161 -25.36 3.76 8.33
CA LYS A 161 -26.43 2.84 7.91
C LYS A 161 -26.06 1.37 8.03
N LEU A 162 -24.78 1.06 8.25
CA LEU A 162 -24.31 -0.29 8.45
C LEU A 162 -24.48 -0.68 9.93
N PRO A 163 -24.97 -1.89 10.23
CA PRO A 163 -25.28 -2.32 11.60
C PRO A 163 -24.03 -2.78 12.38
N PHE A 164 -23.02 -1.88 12.51
CA PHE A 164 -21.79 -2.21 13.24
C PHE A 164 -21.54 -1.28 14.44
#